data_376dd35910d76480a7777051f4663f7b
#
_entry.id   376dd35910d76480a7777051f4663f7b
#
_cell.length_a   1.000
_cell.length_b   1.000
_cell.length_c   1.000
_cell.angle_alpha   90.00
_cell.angle_beta   90.00
_cell.angle_gamma   90.00
#
_symmetry.space_group_name_H-M   'P 1'
#
loop_
_entity.id
_entity.type
_entity.pdbx_description
1 polymer ?
#
loop_
_entity_poly.entity_id
_entity_poly.type
_entity_poly.pdbx_seq_one_letter_code
_entity_poly.pdbx_strand_id
1 'polypeptide(L)'
;MSIELASALNRLGTESAFTVLAEAKKLEAQGKPMIHLGLGQPDFKTPKHVVDAAKKALDDGHHGYVMSNGIPECREAVSRKLKQLYNADVDANRILIMPGGKPTMYYAIMCFGEPGAEIIPVSYTHLTLPTR
;
A
#
# COMPACT_ATOMS: atom_id res chain seq x y z
N MET A 1 -2.02 30.24 -23.03
CA MET A 1 -0.84 29.72 -22.36
C MET A 1 -0.96 28.22 -22.35
N SER A 2 -0.09 27.49 -23.04
CA SER A 2 0.00 26.03 -22.90
C SER A 2 0.81 25.72 -21.64
N ILE A 3 0.27 24.89 -20.76
CA ILE A 3 1.01 24.36 -19.59
C ILE A 3 1.91 23.26 -20.11
N GLU A 4 3.21 23.43 -19.98
CA GLU A 4 4.19 22.42 -20.33
C GLU A 4 4.45 21.53 -19.11
N LEU A 5 4.24 20.23 -19.27
CA LEU A 5 4.46 19.25 -18.21
C LEU A 5 5.95 18.89 -18.12
N ALA A 6 6.41 18.55 -16.91
CA ALA A 6 7.79 18.09 -16.72
C ALA A 6 8.09 16.86 -17.59
N SER A 7 9.25 16.85 -18.26
CA SER A 7 9.68 15.78 -19.15
C SER A 7 9.77 14.40 -18.47
N ALA A 8 9.95 14.38 -17.16
CA ALA A 8 9.91 13.16 -16.35
C ALA A 8 8.59 12.37 -16.49
N LEU A 9 7.46 13.07 -16.70
CA LEU A 9 6.16 12.43 -16.89
C LEU A 9 6.09 11.55 -18.14
N ASN A 10 6.87 11.86 -19.16
CA ASN A 10 6.93 11.05 -20.39
C ASN A 10 7.57 9.67 -20.17
N ARG A 11 8.23 9.45 -19.02
CA ARG A 11 8.84 8.18 -18.63
C ARG A 11 7.96 7.35 -17.72
N LEU A 12 6.81 7.90 -17.27
CA LEU A 12 5.87 7.18 -16.44
C LEU A 12 4.99 6.26 -17.28
N GLY A 13 4.90 5.00 -16.90
CA GLY A 13 3.95 4.04 -17.45
C GLY A 13 2.66 3.97 -16.62
N THR A 14 1.65 3.31 -17.17
CA THR A 14 0.42 2.99 -16.47
C THR A 14 0.54 1.61 -15.84
N GLU A 15 -0.01 1.42 -14.65
CA GLU A 15 -0.10 0.10 -14.02
C GLU A 15 -1.03 -0.81 -14.83
N SER A 16 -0.47 -1.82 -15.49
CA SER A 16 -1.18 -2.69 -16.45
C SER A 16 -2.34 -3.47 -15.81
N ALA A 17 -2.25 -3.82 -14.54
CA ALA A 17 -3.29 -4.57 -13.81
C ALA A 17 -4.65 -3.84 -13.81
N PHE A 18 -4.67 -2.52 -13.67
CA PHE A 18 -5.90 -1.74 -13.74
C PHE A 18 -6.46 -1.62 -15.15
N THR A 19 -5.60 -1.57 -16.16
CA THR A 19 -6.03 -1.59 -17.57
C THR A 19 -6.71 -2.92 -17.90
N VAL A 20 -6.11 -4.05 -17.50
CA VAL A 20 -6.68 -5.39 -17.66
C VAL A 20 -8.02 -5.52 -16.92
N LEU A 21 -8.13 -4.98 -15.69
CA LEU A 21 -9.38 -4.99 -14.95
C LEU A 21 -10.48 -4.19 -15.68
N ALA A 22 -10.15 -3.03 -16.24
CA ALA A 22 -11.10 -2.21 -16.99
C ALA A 22 -11.63 -2.95 -18.23
N GLU A 23 -10.76 -3.64 -18.98
CA GLU A 23 -11.15 -4.46 -20.13
C GLU A 23 -12.02 -5.66 -19.71
N ALA A 24 -11.65 -6.35 -18.62
CA ALA A 24 -12.45 -7.44 -18.09
C ALA A 24 -13.87 -6.98 -17.72
N LYS A 25 -14.01 -5.84 -17.05
CA LYS A 25 -15.33 -5.25 -16.71
C LYS A 25 -16.15 -4.90 -17.94
N LYS A 26 -15.53 -4.44 -19.04
CA LYS A 26 -16.26 -4.19 -20.30
C LYS A 26 -16.82 -5.49 -20.88
N LEU A 27 -16.07 -6.58 -20.81
CA LEU A 27 -16.52 -7.89 -21.28
C LEU A 27 -17.66 -8.44 -20.41
N GLU A 28 -17.58 -8.28 -19.10
CA GLU A 28 -18.67 -8.63 -18.18
C GLU A 28 -19.96 -7.87 -18.50
N ALA A 29 -19.85 -6.57 -18.76
CA ALA A 29 -21.00 -5.75 -19.13
C ALA A 29 -21.65 -6.21 -20.45
N GLN A 30 -20.93 -6.96 -21.30
CA GLN A 30 -21.43 -7.62 -22.51
C GLN A 30 -22.00 -9.03 -22.23
N GLY A 31 -22.11 -9.45 -20.98
CA GLY A 31 -22.63 -10.76 -20.57
C GLY A 31 -21.61 -11.91 -20.68
N LYS A 32 -20.31 -11.63 -20.89
CA LYS A 32 -19.28 -12.66 -20.91
C LYS A 32 -18.86 -13.05 -19.49
N PRO A 33 -18.86 -14.33 -19.12
CA PRO A 33 -18.36 -14.76 -17.81
C PRO A 33 -16.86 -14.53 -17.73
N MET A 34 -16.40 -13.84 -16.68
CA MET A 34 -14.99 -13.51 -16.48
C MET A 34 -14.47 -14.07 -15.15
N ILE A 35 -13.23 -14.57 -15.16
CA ILE A 35 -12.50 -14.96 -13.95
C ILE A 35 -11.41 -13.94 -13.73
N HIS A 36 -11.49 -13.18 -12.63
CA HIS A 36 -10.56 -12.10 -12.31
C HIS A 36 -9.33 -12.61 -11.56
N LEU A 37 -8.20 -12.74 -12.26
CA LEU A 37 -6.89 -13.09 -11.70
C LEU A 37 -5.86 -11.95 -11.82
N GLY A 38 -6.27 -10.79 -12.34
CA GLY A 38 -5.37 -9.66 -12.62
C GLY A 38 -5.03 -8.80 -11.40
N LEU A 39 -5.84 -8.85 -10.33
CA LEU A 39 -5.63 -8.11 -9.10
C LEU A 39 -5.66 -9.06 -7.91
N GLY A 40 -4.61 -9.01 -7.08
CA GLY A 40 -4.52 -9.76 -5.83
C GLY A 40 -5.37 -9.17 -4.72
N GLN A 41 -6.69 -9.09 -4.92
CA GLN A 41 -7.63 -8.62 -3.92
C GLN A 41 -8.26 -9.79 -3.18
N PRO A 42 -8.23 -9.81 -1.83
CA PRO A 42 -8.95 -10.83 -1.05
C PRO A 42 -10.46 -10.82 -1.36
N ASP A 43 -11.06 -11.99 -1.47
CA ASP A 43 -12.51 -12.16 -1.69
C ASP A 43 -13.32 -12.17 -0.39
N PHE A 44 -12.65 -12.25 0.77
CA PHE A 44 -13.25 -12.18 2.10
C PHE A 44 -13.25 -10.75 2.64
N LYS A 45 -14.23 -10.46 3.48
CA LYS A 45 -14.40 -9.14 4.11
C LYS A 45 -13.36 -8.91 5.21
N THR A 46 -13.07 -7.64 5.47
CA THR A 46 -12.30 -7.24 6.66
C THR A 46 -12.92 -7.83 7.93
N PRO A 47 -12.12 -8.41 8.83
CA PRO A 47 -12.62 -8.99 10.08
C PRO A 47 -13.49 -8.02 10.86
N LYS A 48 -14.60 -8.55 11.42
CA LYS A 48 -15.62 -7.71 12.07
C LYS A 48 -15.07 -6.82 13.17
N HIS A 49 -14.15 -7.32 14.00
CA HIS A 49 -13.56 -6.53 15.10
C HIS A 49 -12.74 -5.33 14.58
N VAL A 50 -12.12 -5.43 13.40
CA VAL A 50 -11.39 -4.30 12.78
C VAL A 50 -12.38 -3.26 12.29
N VAL A 51 -13.46 -3.70 11.63
CA VAL A 51 -14.53 -2.81 11.16
C VAL A 51 -15.19 -2.08 12.32
N ASP A 52 -15.51 -2.81 13.40
CA ASP A 52 -16.15 -2.23 14.59
C ASP A 52 -15.24 -1.21 15.29
N ALA A 53 -13.93 -1.51 15.39
CA ALA A 53 -12.95 -0.58 15.95
C ALA A 53 -12.84 0.71 15.12
N ALA A 54 -12.85 0.61 13.78
CA ALA A 54 -12.81 1.77 12.90
C ALA A 54 -14.08 2.64 13.05
N LYS A 55 -15.27 2.02 13.10
CA LYS A 55 -16.54 2.72 13.35
C LYS A 55 -16.53 3.44 14.69
N LYS A 56 -16.12 2.72 15.74
CA LYS A 56 -16.02 3.30 17.08
C LYS A 56 -15.08 4.50 17.11
N ALA A 57 -13.93 4.42 16.46
CA ALA A 57 -12.99 5.54 16.40
C ALA A 57 -13.60 6.79 15.75
N LEU A 58 -14.42 6.62 14.71
CA LEU A 58 -15.14 7.71 14.08
C LEU A 58 -16.22 8.28 15.01
N ASP A 59 -17.00 7.41 15.66
CA ASP A 59 -18.05 7.82 16.62
C ASP A 59 -17.45 8.55 17.84
N ASP A 60 -16.26 8.14 18.28
CA ASP A 60 -15.51 8.79 19.37
C ASP A 60 -14.85 10.12 18.95
N GLY A 61 -14.91 10.51 17.66
CA GLY A 61 -14.38 11.77 17.15
C GLY A 61 -12.89 11.72 16.77
N HIS A 62 -12.29 10.53 16.61
CA HIS A 62 -10.90 10.37 16.16
C HIS A 62 -10.73 10.58 14.66
N HIS A 63 -11.05 11.79 14.17
CA HIS A 63 -10.96 12.16 12.75
C HIS A 63 -10.26 13.50 12.51
N GLY A 64 -9.60 14.05 13.53
CA GLY A 64 -8.82 15.28 13.44
C GLY A 64 -7.39 15.06 12.93
N TYR A 65 -6.62 16.15 12.89
CA TYR A 65 -5.20 16.09 12.57
C TYR A 65 -4.42 15.32 13.62
N VAL A 66 -3.46 14.52 13.17
CA VAL A 66 -2.54 13.76 14.00
C VAL A 66 -1.09 14.01 13.55
N MET A 67 -0.14 13.48 14.30
CA MET A 67 1.28 13.55 13.93
C MET A 67 1.53 12.81 12.60
N SER A 68 2.41 13.35 11.77
CA SER A 68 2.72 12.81 10.43
C SER A 68 3.28 11.39 10.43
N ASN A 69 3.88 10.96 11.53
CA ASN A 69 4.39 9.60 11.71
C ASN A 69 3.33 8.60 12.22
N GLY A 70 2.10 9.04 12.42
CA GLY A 70 1.01 8.23 12.96
C GLY A 70 0.82 8.38 14.47
N ILE A 71 -0.37 8.00 14.95
CA ILE A 71 -0.70 8.08 16.39
C ILE A 71 0.17 7.11 17.20
N PRO A 72 0.56 7.50 18.44
CA PRO A 72 1.44 6.68 19.30
C PRO A 72 0.91 5.27 19.50
N GLU A 73 -0.38 5.12 19.76
CA GLU A 73 -1.04 3.82 20.01
C GLU A 73 -0.87 2.84 18.85
N CYS A 74 -0.96 3.34 17.61
CA CYS A 74 -0.75 2.52 16.41
C CYS A 74 0.71 2.10 16.27
N ARG A 75 1.66 3.04 16.46
CA ARG A 75 3.10 2.76 16.39
C ARG A 75 3.54 1.76 17.45
N GLU A 76 3.05 1.89 18.68
CA GLU A 76 3.28 0.94 19.77
C GLU A 76 2.69 -0.43 19.46
N ALA A 77 1.48 -0.49 18.87
CA ALA A 77 0.88 -1.75 18.45
C ALA A 77 1.72 -2.47 17.40
N VAL A 78 2.29 -1.73 16.44
CA VAL A 78 3.22 -2.28 15.44
C VAL A 78 4.51 -2.78 16.11
N SER A 79 5.10 -2.00 17.02
CA SER A 79 6.28 -2.40 17.79
C SER A 79 6.05 -3.72 18.54
N ARG A 80 4.95 -3.81 19.31
CA ARG A 80 4.57 -5.06 20.00
C ARG A 80 4.39 -6.24 19.03
N LYS A 81 3.79 -5.99 17.87
CA LYS A 81 3.56 -7.03 16.86
C LYS A 81 4.86 -7.54 16.23
N LEU A 82 5.80 -6.65 15.94
CA LEU A 82 7.13 -7.01 15.45
C LEU A 82 7.89 -7.85 16.48
N LYS A 83 7.81 -7.49 17.75
CA LYS A 83 8.40 -8.29 18.84
C LYS A 83 7.77 -9.68 18.91
N GLN A 84 6.43 -9.76 18.82
CA GLN A 84 5.70 -11.03 18.91
C GLN A 84 6.00 -11.97 17.73
N LEU A 85 6.03 -11.46 16.50
CA LEU A 85 6.15 -12.28 15.29
C LEU A 85 7.58 -12.63 14.92
N TYR A 86 8.50 -11.68 15.14
CA TYR A 86 9.87 -11.76 14.61
C TYR A 86 10.92 -11.66 15.70
N ASN A 87 10.53 -11.54 16.97
CA ASN A 87 11.43 -11.23 18.09
C ASN A 87 12.29 -9.98 17.85
N ALA A 88 11.79 -9.03 17.03
CA ALA A 88 12.46 -7.80 16.69
C ALA A 88 12.05 -6.70 17.68
N ASP A 89 13.05 -6.09 18.32
CA ASP A 89 12.87 -5.00 19.27
C ASP A 89 13.01 -3.67 18.53
N VAL A 90 11.89 -3.09 18.12
CA VAL A 90 11.83 -1.84 17.37
C VAL A 90 11.13 -0.79 18.20
N ASP A 91 11.82 0.32 18.49
CA ASP A 91 11.25 1.46 19.20
C ASP A 91 10.09 2.06 18.37
N ALA A 92 8.96 2.33 19.01
CA ALA A 92 7.79 2.96 18.38
C ALA A 92 8.12 4.31 17.72
N ASN A 93 9.13 5.03 18.19
CA ASN A 93 9.61 6.27 17.58
C ASN A 93 10.33 6.08 16.24
N ARG A 94 10.70 4.85 15.91
CA ARG A 94 11.31 4.48 14.62
C ARG A 94 10.30 3.91 13.63
N ILE A 95 9.01 3.99 13.96
CA ILE A 95 7.92 3.47 13.14
C ILE A 95 7.15 4.64 12.51
N LEU A 96 6.94 4.55 11.20
CA LEU A 96 6.11 5.45 10.42
C LEU A 96 4.87 4.70 9.92
N ILE A 97 3.70 5.27 10.14
CA ILE A 97 2.44 4.75 9.59
C ILE A 97 2.14 5.50 8.31
N MET A 98 2.10 4.79 7.21
CA MET A 98 1.91 5.35 5.87
C MET A 98 0.58 4.90 5.25
N PRO A 99 -0.07 5.75 4.42
CA PRO A 99 -1.33 5.41 3.76
C PRO A 99 -1.09 4.48 2.55
N GLY A 100 -0.65 3.26 2.81
CA GLY A 100 -0.38 2.24 1.80
C GLY A 100 1.10 2.02 1.49
N GLY A 101 1.40 0.92 0.78
CA GLY A 101 2.77 0.51 0.47
C GLY A 101 3.45 1.35 -0.62
N LYS A 102 2.72 1.85 -1.61
CA LYS A 102 3.30 2.63 -2.72
C LYS A 102 3.95 3.93 -2.25
N PRO A 103 3.32 4.77 -1.41
CA PRO A 103 3.99 5.92 -0.81
C PRO A 103 5.23 5.55 -0.01
N THR A 104 5.20 4.43 0.73
CA THR A 104 6.35 3.94 1.49
C THR A 104 7.55 3.66 0.57
N MET A 105 7.33 2.95 -0.53
CA MET A 105 8.37 2.69 -1.53
C MET A 105 8.89 3.98 -2.16
N TYR A 106 8.00 4.89 -2.52
CA TYR A 106 8.38 6.17 -3.11
C TYR A 106 9.31 6.96 -2.19
N TYR A 107 8.94 7.12 -0.93
CA TYR A 107 9.77 7.86 0.04
C TYR A 107 11.09 7.14 0.35
N ALA A 108 11.10 5.81 0.42
CA ALA A 108 12.33 5.05 0.59
C ALA A 108 13.31 5.31 -0.59
N ILE A 109 12.79 5.27 -1.82
CA ILE A 109 13.59 5.58 -3.01
C ILE A 109 14.09 7.03 -2.98
N MET A 110 13.24 7.99 -2.60
CA MET A 110 13.64 9.39 -2.48
C MET A 110 14.72 9.64 -1.42
N CYS A 111 14.71 8.87 -0.32
CA CYS A 111 15.72 8.99 0.73
C CYS A 111 17.10 8.47 0.32
N PHE A 112 17.17 7.49 -0.59
CA PHE A 112 18.42 6.80 -0.94
C PHE A 112 18.81 6.91 -2.42
N GLY A 113 17.92 7.46 -3.27
CA GLY A 113 18.09 7.53 -4.72
C GLY A 113 18.91 8.73 -5.18
N GLU A 114 20.19 8.76 -4.88
CA GLU A 114 21.13 9.77 -5.38
C GLU A 114 21.55 9.47 -6.83
N PRO A 115 22.06 10.47 -7.59
CA PRO A 115 22.64 10.22 -8.90
C PRO A 115 23.75 9.17 -8.83
N GLY A 116 23.60 8.08 -9.60
CA GLY A 116 24.50 6.93 -9.57
C GLY A 116 24.09 5.81 -8.60
N ALA A 117 23.03 5.98 -7.82
CA ALA A 117 22.48 4.89 -7.03
C ALA A 117 21.81 3.84 -7.93
N GLU A 118 22.03 2.58 -7.61
CA GLU A 118 21.40 1.45 -8.31
C GLU A 118 20.24 0.90 -7.45
N ILE A 119 19.04 0.85 -8.01
CA ILE A 119 17.85 0.28 -7.38
C ILE A 119 17.43 -0.94 -8.18
N ILE A 120 17.49 -2.11 -7.54
CA ILE A 120 17.14 -3.39 -8.19
C ILE A 120 15.70 -3.74 -7.83
N PRO A 121 14.73 -3.52 -8.73
CA PRO A 121 13.35 -3.96 -8.51
C PRO A 121 13.27 -5.48 -8.69
N VAL A 122 12.52 -6.15 -7.83
CA VAL A 122 12.28 -7.60 -7.96
C VAL A 122 10.95 -7.81 -8.67
N SER A 123 10.96 -8.60 -9.73
CA SER A 123 9.75 -9.05 -10.40
C SER A 123 9.08 -10.18 -9.59
N TYR A 124 7.76 -10.18 -9.51
CA TYR A 124 6.99 -11.23 -8.83
C TYR A 124 7.11 -12.63 -9.46
N THR A 125 7.77 -12.76 -10.60
CA THR A 125 7.89 -14.04 -11.32
C THR A 125 8.67 -15.12 -10.58
N HIS A 126 9.41 -14.80 -9.52
CA HIS A 126 10.15 -15.77 -8.69
C HIS A 126 10.17 -15.42 -7.19
N LEU A 127 9.36 -14.48 -6.75
CA LEU A 127 9.07 -14.27 -5.34
C LEU A 127 7.80 -15.04 -4.94
N THR A 128 7.94 -16.32 -4.72
CA THR A 128 7.03 -17.01 -3.82
C THR A 128 7.47 -16.65 -2.41
N LEU A 129 6.87 -15.63 -1.81
CA LEU A 129 7.00 -15.44 -0.38
C LEU A 129 6.44 -16.69 0.30
N PRO A 130 7.22 -17.37 1.17
CA PRO A 130 6.67 -18.46 1.96
C PRO A 130 5.59 -17.86 2.85
N THR A 131 4.34 -18.07 2.48
CA THR A 131 3.20 -17.84 3.36
C THR A 131 3.25 -18.91 4.43
N ARG A 132 3.77 -18.58 5.62
CA ARG A 132 3.58 -19.33 6.85
C ARG A 132 2.51 -18.68 7.70
#